data_833578be8e3144dc0ca355b52ac4d6c6
#
_entry.id   833578be8e3144dc0ca355b52ac4d6c6
#
_cell.length_a   1.000
_cell.length_b   1.000
_cell.length_c   1.000
_cell.angle_alpha   90.00
_cell.angle_beta   90.00
_cell.angle_gamma   90.00
#
_symmetry.space_group_name_H-M   'P 1'
#
loop_
_entity.id
_entity.type
_entity.pdbx_description
1 polymer ?
#
loop_
_entity_poly.entity_id
_entity_poly.type
_entity_poly.pdbx_seq_one_letter_code
_entity_poly.pdbx_strand_id
1 'polypeptide(L)'
;YVISTVYMENDVLGFGQIKDRYQLALDLFDVRLMIEPEIVTWACRKATKEQIAKLRELCNEVEMLYKQGHNHIQKDIEFHSYLAKLSGNMVVERLIPVINTSVVIFANITYRSLMQETLETHRAIVNSIEHKDPVGAKCAMNMHLTYNRQVIMELLEKKKKVRKNHEPDDI
;
A
#
# COMPACT_ATOMS: atom_id res chain seq x y z
N TYR A 1 15.86 12.23 13.15
CA TYR A 1 14.39 12.40 13.13
C TYR A 1 13.76 11.14 13.62
N VAL A 2 13.27 11.16 14.85
CA VAL A 2 12.50 10.09 15.47
C VAL A 2 11.14 10.08 14.80
N ILE A 3 10.95 9.21 13.80
CA ILE A 3 9.61 8.91 13.31
C ILE A 3 9.03 7.93 14.31
N SER A 4 8.12 8.47 15.05
CA SER A 4 7.49 8.03 16.25
C SER A 4 7.08 6.55 16.23
N THR A 5 7.41 5.89 17.30
CA THR A 5 6.87 4.68 17.88
C THR A 5 5.33 4.60 17.97
N VAL A 6 4.61 5.63 17.56
CA VAL A 6 3.14 5.76 17.72
C VAL A 6 2.33 4.73 16.91
N TYR A 7 2.88 4.16 15.85
CA TYR A 7 2.17 3.13 15.06
C TYR A 7 2.42 1.69 15.50
N MET A 8 3.20 1.49 16.57
CA MET A 8 3.56 0.15 17.05
C MET A 8 2.95 -0.23 18.40
N GLU A 9 2.02 0.57 18.92
CA GLU A 9 1.34 0.26 20.20
C GLU A 9 0.54 -1.05 20.16
N ASN A 10 0.29 -1.61 18.95
CA ASN A 10 -0.34 -2.92 18.76
C ASN A 10 0.38 -3.74 17.67
N ASP A 11 1.70 -3.93 17.80
CA ASP A 11 2.47 -4.77 16.89
C ASP A 11 2.23 -6.27 17.17
N VAL A 12 1.02 -6.70 16.89
CA VAL A 12 0.53 -8.07 17.16
C VAL A 12 1.39 -9.13 16.46
N LEU A 13 2.00 -8.81 15.31
CA LEU A 13 2.80 -9.74 14.52
C LEU A 13 4.32 -9.57 14.71
N GLY A 14 4.75 -8.64 15.57
CA GLY A 14 6.17 -8.44 15.86
C GLY A 14 6.98 -7.83 14.70
N PHE A 15 6.34 -7.18 13.74
CA PHE A 15 7.03 -6.58 12.60
C PHE A 15 8.06 -5.52 13.02
N GLY A 16 7.84 -4.87 14.16
CA GLY A 16 8.77 -3.90 14.73
C GLY A 16 10.16 -4.44 15.06
N GLN A 17 10.24 -5.74 15.35
CA GLN A 17 11.47 -6.42 15.71
C GLN A 17 12.32 -6.85 14.50
N ILE A 18 11.72 -6.89 13.29
CA ILE A 18 12.40 -7.27 12.06
C ILE A 18 13.35 -6.15 11.64
N LYS A 19 14.66 -6.43 11.61
CA LYS A 19 15.70 -5.43 11.30
C LYS A 19 15.77 -5.07 9.82
N ASP A 20 15.59 -6.04 8.93
CA ASP A 20 15.62 -5.80 7.48
C ASP A 20 14.27 -5.27 7.00
N ARG A 21 14.14 -3.93 7.04
CA ARG A 21 12.93 -3.21 6.64
C ARG A 21 12.61 -3.33 5.16
N TYR A 22 13.62 -3.48 4.30
CA TYR A 22 13.41 -3.65 2.86
C TYR A 22 12.83 -5.02 2.56
N GLN A 23 13.40 -6.08 3.17
CA GLN A 23 12.87 -7.42 2.99
C GLN A 23 11.46 -7.54 3.57
N LEU A 24 11.24 -7.02 4.79
CA LEU A 24 9.90 -6.99 5.38
C LEU A 24 8.88 -6.28 4.46
N ALA A 25 9.26 -5.14 3.86
CA ALA A 25 8.39 -4.44 2.94
C ALA A 25 8.05 -5.29 1.70
N LEU A 26 9.03 -5.98 1.11
CA LEU A 26 8.81 -6.89 -0.03
C LEU A 26 7.87 -8.03 0.35
N ASP A 27 8.11 -8.69 1.48
CA ASP A 27 7.28 -9.82 1.96
C ASP A 27 5.83 -9.37 2.20
N LEU A 28 5.64 -8.17 2.77
CA LEU A 28 4.31 -7.59 2.96
C LEU A 28 3.62 -7.27 1.63
N PHE A 29 4.35 -6.76 0.61
CA PHE A 29 3.79 -6.55 -0.72
C PHE A 29 3.46 -7.86 -1.42
N ASP A 30 4.23 -8.92 -1.21
CA ASP A 30 3.91 -10.26 -1.75
C ASP A 30 2.59 -10.77 -1.15
N VAL A 31 2.36 -10.61 0.15
CA VAL A 31 1.08 -10.95 0.80
C VAL A 31 -0.06 -10.08 0.26
N ARG A 32 0.14 -8.78 0.09
CA ARG A 32 -0.86 -7.86 -0.49
C ARG A 32 -1.24 -8.28 -1.91
N LEU A 33 -0.28 -8.61 -2.75
CA LEU A 33 -0.51 -9.12 -4.12
C LEU A 33 -1.31 -10.43 -4.16
N MET A 34 -1.20 -11.27 -3.15
CA MET A 34 -1.99 -12.50 -3.05
C MET A 34 -3.45 -12.24 -2.67
N ILE A 35 -3.75 -11.16 -1.95
CA ILE A 35 -5.05 -10.96 -1.30
C ILE A 35 -5.82 -9.78 -1.91
N GLU A 36 -5.22 -8.60 -2.05
CA GLU A 36 -5.95 -7.37 -2.38
C GLU A 36 -6.56 -7.36 -3.78
N PRO A 37 -5.97 -7.98 -4.82
CA PRO A 37 -6.63 -8.10 -6.12
C PRO A 37 -7.97 -8.86 -6.09
N GLU A 38 -8.12 -9.82 -5.19
CA GLU A 38 -9.40 -10.51 -4.98
C GLU A 38 -10.38 -9.66 -4.16
N ILE A 39 -9.88 -8.92 -3.17
CA ILE A 39 -10.68 -8.00 -2.35
C ILE A 39 -11.45 -7.02 -3.23
N VAL A 40 -10.77 -6.38 -4.20
CA VAL A 40 -11.42 -5.39 -5.07
C VAL A 40 -12.43 -6.01 -6.00
N THR A 41 -12.28 -7.29 -6.41
CA THR A 41 -13.32 -7.99 -7.20
C THR A 41 -14.58 -8.23 -6.37
N TRP A 42 -14.44 -8.56 -5.09
CA TRP A 42 -15.57 -8.71 -4.19
C TRP A 42 -16.25 -7.36 -3.92
N ALA A 43 -15.45 -6.28 -3.73
CA ALA A 43 -15.98 -4.93 -3.60
C ALA A 43 -16.81 -4.52 -4.83
N CYS A 44 -16.34 -4.79 -6.05
CA CYS A 44 -17.12 -4.54 -7.29
C CYS A 44 -18.50 -5.16 -7.26
N ARG A 45 -18.61 -6.38 -6.74
CA ARG A 45 -19.88 -7.14 -6.72
C ARG A 45 -20.83 -6.69 -5.62
N LYS A 46 -20.30 -6.25 -4.48
CA LYS A 46 -21.08 -6.05 -3.25
C LYS A 46 -21.32 -4.58 -2.89
N ALA A 47 -20.43 -3.67 -3.27
CA ALA A 47 -20.51 -2.28 -2.84
C ALA A 47 -21.79 -1.59 -3.35
N THR A 48 -22.46 -0.86 -2.45
CA THR A 48 -23.58 0.03 -2.76
C THR A 48 -23.09 1.33 -3.40
N LYS A 49 -24.00 2.13 -3.96
CA LYS A 49 -23.66 3.44 -4.54
C LYS A 49 -23.08 4.39 -3.49
N GLU A 50 -23.65 4.39 -2.29
CA GLU A 50 -23.21 5.23 -1.17
C GLU A 50 -21.78 4.82 -0.71
N GLN A 51 -21.52 3.52 -0.66
CA GLN A 51 -20.21 2.98 -0.33
C GLN A 51 -19.16 3.34 -1.39
N ILE A 52 -19.52 3.29 -2.67
CA ILE A 52 -18.63 3.69 -3.77
C ILE A 52 -18.35 5.19 -3.70
N ALA A 53 -19.34 6.02 -3.40
CA ALA A 53 -19.16 7.46 -3.21
C ALA A 53 -18.16 7.75 -2.07
N LYS A 54 -18.27 7.02 -0.95
CA LYS A 54 -17.31 7.15 0.17
C LYS A 54 -15.89 6.69 -0.23
N LEU A 55 -15.77 5.60 -0.99
CA LEU A 55 -14.47 5.15 -1.50
C LEU A 55 -13.82 6.20 -2.40
N ARG A 56 -14.60 6.85 -3.26
CA ARG A 56 -14.15 7.96 -4.12
C ARG A 56 -13.70 9.16 -3.29
N GLU A 57 -14.42 9.50 -2.23
CA GLU A 57 -14.03 10.56 -1.31
C GLU A 57 -12.66 10.28 -0.69
N LEU A 58 -12.42 9.07 -0.18
CA LEU A 58 -11.11 8.67 0.38
C LEU A 58 -9.99 8.76 -0.67
N CYS A 59 -10.24 8.31 -1.89
CA CYS A 59 -9.29 8.43 -2.99
C CYS A 59 -8.94 9.91 -3.27
N ASN A 60 -9.94 10.78 -3.33
CA ASN A 60 -9.75 12.22 -3.55
C ASN A 60 -9.01 12.89 -2.39
N GLU A 61 -9.25 12.47 -1.14
CA GLU A 61 -8.52 12.97 0.03
C GLU A 61 -7.03 12.63 -0.02
N VAL A 62 -6.68 11.38 -0.41
CA VAL A 62 -5.27 10.99 -0.62
C VAL A 62 -4.61 11.89 -1.65
N GLU A 63 -5.27 12.08 -2.80
CA GLU A 63 -4.76 12.93 -3.88
C GLU A 63 -4.61 14.40 -3.46
N MET A 64 -5.61 14.95 -2.78
CA MET A 64 -5.60 16.33 -2.31
C MET A 64 -4.45 16.58 -1.34
N LEU A 65 -4.29 15.71 -0.34
CA LEU A 65 -3.21 15.82 0.65
C LEU A 65 -1.84 15.74 -0.03
N TYR A 66 -1.69 14.80 -0.98
CA TYR A 66 -0.46 14.70 -1.75
C TYR A 66 -0.15 15.98 -2.53
N LYS A 67 -1.10 16.51 -3.31
CA LYS A 67 -0.92 17.74 -4.12
C LYS A 67 -0.57 18.96 -3.26
N GLN A 68 -1.04 18.98 -2.03
CA GLN A 68 -0.73 20.04 -1.05
C GLN A 68 0.60 19.82 -0.31
N GLY A 69 1.31 18.73 -0.57
CA GLY A 69 2.54 18.36 0.12
C GLY A 69 2.34 17.89 1.57
N HIS A 70 1.09 17.56 1.93
CA HIS A 70 0.74 17.07 3.26
C HIS A 70 0.93 15.56 3.39
N ASN A 71 0.95 15.07 4.64
CA ASN A 71 1.02 13.64 4.93
C ASN A 71 -0.32 12.95 4.57
N HIS A 72 -0.29 12.07 3.57
CA HIS A 72 -1.45 11.32 3.06
C HIS A 72 -1.48 9.85 3.54
N ILE A 73 -0.44 9.37 4.23
CA ILE A 73 -0.26 7.94 4.60
C ILE A 73 -1.48 7.40 5.35
N GLN A 74 -2.02 8.16 6.31
CA GLN A 74 -3.19 7.72 7.08
C GLN A 74 -4.42 7.53 6.17
N LYS A 75 -4.61 8.43 5.19
CA LYS A 75 -5.73 8.33 4.25
C LYS A 75 -5.55 7.19 3.25
N ASP A 76 -4.33 6.89 2.87
CA ASP A 76 -3.99 5.72 2.07
C ASP A 76 -4.32 4.41 2.80
N ILE A 77 -3.97 4.32 4.08
CA ILE A 77 -4.36 3.20 4.96
C ILE A 77 -5.89 3.09 5.07
N GLU A 78 -6.59 4.20 5.25
CA GLU A 78 -8.06 4.23 5.31
C GLU A 78 -8.69 3.75 4.00
N PHE A 79 -8.14 4.15 2.85
CA PHE A 79 -8.58 3.71 1.52
C PHE A 79 -8.50 2.19 1.36
N HIS A 80 -7.35 1.59 1.63
CA HIS A 80 -7.16 0.13 1.55
C HIS A 80 -8.01 -0.63 2.58
N SER A 81 -8.12 -0.11 3.81
CA SER A 81 -8.98 -0.70 4.84
C SER A 81 -10.46 -0.65 4.46
N TYR A 82 -10.88 0.42 3.78
CA TYR A 82 -12.25 0.54 3.31
C TYR A 82 -12.55 -0.42 2.16
N LEU A 83 -11.61 -0.64 1.23
CA LEU A 83 -11.72 -1.70 0.21
C LEU A 83 -11.93 -3.08 0.86
N ALA A 84 -11.15 -3.39 1.91
CA ALA A 84 -11.32 -4.63 2.66
C ALA A 84 -12.73 -4.77 3.26
N LYS A 85 -13.27 -3.70 3.84
CA LYS A 85 -14.65 -3.64 4.35
C LYS A 85 -15.68 -3.89 3.25
N LEU A 86 -15.51 -3.29 2.07
CA LEU A 86 -16.41 -3.46 0.93
C LEU A 86 -16.43 -4.89 0.39
N SER A 87 -15.39 -5.68 0.63
CA SER A 87 -15.36 -7.11 0.27
C SER A 87 -16.45 -7.91 0.99
N GLY A 88 -16.94 -7.43 2.13
CA GLY A 88 -17.90 -8.13 2.98
C GLY A 88 -17.36 -9.42 3.59
N ASN A 89 -16.04 -9.55 3.71
CA ASN A 89 -15.38 -10.66 4.38
C ASN A 89 -14.81 -10.18 5.72
N MET A 90 -15.39 -10.64 6.82
CA MET A 90 -15.04 -10.19 8.17
C MET A 90 -13.57 -10.49 8.56
N VAL A 91 -12.98 -11.55 8.01
CA VAL A 91 -11.56 -11.90 8.26
C VAL A 91 -10.66 -10.91 7.54
N VAL A 92 -10.93 -10.65 6.28
CA VAL A 92 -10.20 -9.68 5.45
C VAL A 92 -10.27 -8.28 6.03
N GLU A 93 -11.45 -7.84 6.49
CA GLU A 93 -11.64 -6.54 7.15
C GLU A 93 -10.75 -6.34 8.37
N ARG A 94 -10.44 -7.43 9.09
CA ARG A 94 -9.56 -7.40 10.26
C ARG A 94 -8.08 -7.60 9.93
N LEU A 95 -7.79 -8.34 8.87
CA LEU A 95 -6.42 -8.68 8.46
C LEU A 95 -5.74 -7.51 7.76
N ILE A 96 -6.45 -6.82 6.86
CA ILE A 96 -5.86 -5.75 6.03
C ILE A 96 -5.29 -4.59 6.86
N PRO A 97 -5.91 -4.08 7.92
CA PRO A 97 -5.29 -3.05 8.77
C PRO A 97 -3.92 -3.45 9.35
N VAL A 98 -3.73 -4.74 9.65
CA VAL A 98 -2.43 -5.26 10.15
C VAL A 98 -1.38 -5.23 9.03
N ILE A 99 -1.76 -5.65 7.82
CA ILE A 99 -0.89 -5.66 6.64
C ILE A 99 -0.60 -4.23 6.15
N ASN A 100 -1.51 -3.28 6.40
CA ASN A 100 -1.33 -1.86 6.04
C ASN A 100 -0.15 -1.19 6.75
N THR A 101 0.47 -1.82 7.75
CA THR A 101 1.80 -1.43 8.25
C THR A 101 2.81 -1.35 7.11
N SER A 102 2.64 -2.12 6.03
CA SER A 102 3.44 -2.04 4.81
C SER A 102 3.42 -0.65 4.17
N VAL A 103 2.29 0.05 4.20
CA VAL A 103 2.15 1.40 3.64
C VAL A 103 3.07 2.38 4.37
N VAL A 104 3.12 2.30 5.71
CA VAL A 104 4.02 3.13 6.52
C VAL A 104 5.48 2.81 6.24
N ILE A 105 5.83 1.52 6.20
CA ILE A 105 7.20 1.06 5.90
C ILE A 105 7.60 1.50 4.50
N PHE A 106 6.73 1.31 3.50
CA PHE A 106 6.94 1.74 2.12
C PHE A 106 7.21 3.25 2.03
N ALA A 107 6.33 4.07 2.61
CA ALA A 107 6.47 5.52 2.58
C ALA A 107 7.78 6.01 3.23
N ASN A 108 8.23 5.35 4.30
CA ASN A 108 9.48 5.66 4.99
C ASN A 108 10.72 5.27 4.17
N ILE A 109 10.67 4.15 3.43
CA ILE A 109 11.78 3.65 2.61
C ILE A 109 11.91 4.44 1.30
N THR A 110 10.80 4.76 0.66
CA THR A 110 10.77 5.34 -0.69
C THR A 110 10.85 6.85 -0.71
N TYR A 111 10.79 7.49 0.47
CA TYR A 111 10.69 8.96 0.56
C TYR A 111 9.60 9.52 -0.36
N ARG A 112 8.53 8.77 -0.58
CA ARG A 112 7.36 9.11 -1.41
C ARG A 112 7.68 9.27 -2.92
N SER A 113 8.62 8.52 -3.47
CA SER A 113 9.10 8.70 -4.85
C SER A 113 8.14 8.24 -5.95
N LEU A 114 7.04 7.51 -5.66
CA LEU A 114 6.08 6.95 -6.64
C LEU A 114 4.66 7.44 -6.45
N MET A 115 4.49 8.74 -6.41
CA MET A 115 3.17 9.26 -6.03
C MET A 115 2.21 9.36 -7.20
N GLN A 116 2.68 9.69 -8.42
CA GLN A 116 1.80 9.86 -9.57
C GLN A 116 1.14 8.53 -9.96
N GLU A 117 1.94 7.46 -10.07
CA GLU A 117 1.46 6.11 -10.38
C GLU A 117 0.51 5.57 -9.31
N THR A 118 0.78 5.87 -8.03
CA THR A 118 -0.11 5.51 -6.93
C THR A 118 -1.47 6.18 -7.09
N LEU A 119 -1.51 7.48 -7.38
CA LEU A 119 -2.77 8.22 -7.57
C LEU A 119 -3.55 7.73 -8.79
N GLU A 120 -2.87 7.49 -9.90
CA GLU A 120 -3.49 6.98 -11.13
C GLU A 120 -4.10 5.60 -10.92
N THR A 121 -3.38 4.70 -10.23
CA THR A 121 -3.89 3.36 -9.95
C THR A 121 -5.00 3.35 -8.92
N HIS A 122 -4.98 4.21 -7.90
CA HIS A 122 -6.11 4.39 -6.98
C HIS A 122 -7.38 4.83 -7.74
N ARG A 123 -7.27 5.82 -8.63
CA ARG A 123 -8.40 6.24 -9.48
C ARG A 123 -8.90 5.11 -10.37
N ALA A 124 -8.00 4.33 -10.97
CA ALA A 124 -8.37 3.20 -11.80
C ALA A 124 -9.13 2.13 -11.01
N ILE A 125 -8.73 1.82 -9.77
CA ILE A 125 -9.44 0.91 -8.86
C ILE A 125 -10.87 1.43 -8.61
N VAL A 126 -11.00 2.69 -8.19
CA VAL A 126 -12.32 3.28 -7.89
C VAL A 126 -13.22 3.31 -9.12
N ASN A 127 -12.70 3.73 -10.27
CA ASN A 127 -13.44 3.76 -11.53
C ASN A 127 -13.95 2.36 -11.92
N SER A 128 -13.10 1.33 -11.81
CA SER A 128 -13.49 -0.04 -12.11
C SER A 128 -14.59 -0.55 -11.16
N ILE A 129 -14.50 -0.23 -9.86
CA ILE A 129 -15.53 -0.60 -8.88
C ILE A 129 -16.86 0.12 -9.20
N GLU A 130 -16.81 1.39 -9.56
CA GLU A 130 -17.98 2.19 -9.92
C GLU A 130 -18.69 1.65 -11.16
N HIS A 131 -17.93 1.21 -12.17
CA HIS A 131 -18.46 0.59 -13.38
C HIS A 131 -18.79 -0.91 -13.23
N LYS A 132 -18.66 -1.45 -12.02
CA LYS A 132 -18.86 -2.87 -11.74
C LYS A 132 -17.99 -3.79 -12.62
N ASP A 133 -16.75 -3.36 -12.89
CA ASP A 133 -15.74 -4.10 -13.64
C ASP A 133 -14.74 -4.79 -12.70
N PRO A 134 -14.95 -6.07 -12.33
CA PRO A 134 -14.05 -6.79 -11.44
C PRO A 134 -12.71 -7.12 -12.09
N VAL A 135 -12.65 -7.22 -13.42
CA VAL A 135 -11.39 -7.50 -14.14
C VAL A 135 -10.51 -6.27 -14.13
N GLY A 136 -11.07 -5.11 -14.49
CA GLY A 136 -10.35 -3.83 -14.44
C GLY A 136 -9.88 -3.49 -13.01
N ALA A 137 -10.74 -3.69 -12.00
CA ALA A 137 -10.36 -3.46 -10.61
C ALA A 137 -9.19 -4.36 -10.16
N LYS A 138 -9.22 -5.65 -10.52
CA LYS A 138 -8.14 -6.60 -10.23
C LYS A 138 -6.84 -6.20 -10.91
N CYS A 139 -6.89 -5.82 -12.19
CA CYS A 139 -5.72 -5.35 -12.93
C CYS A 139 -5.14 -4.07 -12.32
N ALA A 140 -5.99 -3.09 -11.99
CA ALA A 140 -5.56 -1.83 -11.39
C ALA A 140 -4.89 -2.04 -10.03
N MET A 141 -5.43 -2.93 -9.17
CA MET A 141 -4.82 -3.27 -7.88
C MET A 141 -3.49 -4.00 -8.05
N ASN A 142 -3.38 -4.94 -8.99
CA ASN A 142 -2.11 -5.60 -9.30
C ASN A 142 -1.05 -4.57 -9.75
N MET A 143 -1.41 -3.64 -10.63
CA MET A 143 -0.51 -2.58 -11.09
C MET A 143 -0.06 -1.69 -9.93
N HIS A 144 -1.01 -1.25 -9.10
CA HIS A 144 -0.73 -0.43 -7.91
C HIS A 144 0.33 -1.07 -7.01
N LEU A 145 0.12 -2.33 -6.63
CA LEU A 145 1.03 -3.04 -5.74
C LEU A 145 2.37 -3.38 -6.42
N THR A 146 2.35 -3.71 -7.71
CA THR A 146 3.55 -4.04 -8.48
C THR A 146 4.48 -2.83 -8.62
N TYR A 147 3.95 -1.65 -8.95
CA TYR A 147 4.74 -0.42 -9.03
C TYR A 147 5.40 -0.08 -7.69
N ASN A 148 4.62 -0.13 -6.61
CA ASN A 148 5.15 0.14 -5.28
C ASN A 148 6.23 -0.87 -4.87
N ARG A 149 6.03 -2.16 -5.16
CA ARG A 149 7.01 -3.21 -4.90
C ARG A 149 8.30 -3.03 -5.71
N GLN A 150 8.18 -2.65 -6.98
CA GLN A 150 9.33 -2.41 -7.87
C GLN A 150 10.26 -1.33 -7.33
N VAL A 151 9.72 -0.23 -6.81
CA VAL A 151 10.53 0.84 -6.21
C VAL A 151 11.34 0.35 -5.02
N ILE A 152 10.76 -0.50 -4.17
CA ILE A 152 11.50 -1.09 -3.05
C ILE A 152 12.67 -1.93 -3.56
N MET A 153 12.45 -2.75 -4.60
CA MET A 153 13.50 -3.58 -5.21
C MET A 153 14.64 -2.72 -5.76
N GLU A 154 14.33 -1.65 -6.50
CA GLU A 154 15.33 -0.73 -7.06
C GLU A 154 16.15 -0.04 -5.96
N LEU A 155 15.51 0.40 -4.88
CA LEU A 155 16.19 1.01 -3.74
C LEU A 155 17.09 0.01 -3.01
N LEU A 156 16.64 -1.24 -2.86
CA LEU A 156 17.44 -2.31 -2.26
C LEU A 156 18.69 -2.60 -3.10
N GLU A 157 18.56 -2.66 -4.42
CA GLU A 157 19.70 -2.86 -5.33
C GLU A 157 20.70 -1.70 -5.27
N LYS A 158 20.23 -0.45 -5.26
CA LYS A 158 21.08 0.74 -5.08
C LYS A 158 21.86 0.66 -3.77
N LYS A 159 21.19 0.27 -2.68
CA LYS A 159 21.83 0.11 -1.36
C LYS A 159 22.91 -0.98 -1.36
N LYS A 160 22.67 -2.11 -2.04
CA LYS A 160 23.67 -3.20 -2.18
C LYS A 160 24.90 -2.74 -2.98
N LYS A 161 24.71 -1.99 -4.08
CA LYS A 161 25.82 -1.44 -4.89
C LYS A 161 26.69 -0.47 -4.10
N VAL A 162 26.08 0.43 -3.32
CA VAL A 162 26.82 1.38 -2.47
C VAL A 162 27.66 0.65 -1.41
N ARG A 163 27.14 -0.39 -0.80
CA ARG A 163 27.90 -1.19 0.19
C ARG A 163 29.12 -1.88 -0.44
N LYS A 164 28.98 -2.51 -1.60
CA LYS A 164 30.08 -3.16 -2.31
C LYS A 164 31.21 -2.20 -2.69
N ASN A 165 30.88 -0.95 -2.98
CA ASN A 165 31.88 0.05 -3.36
C ASN A 165 32.62 0.67 -2.13
N HIS A 166 32.22 0.33 -0.91
CA HIS A 166 32.82 0.83 0.34
C HIS A 166 33.47 -0.26 1.19
N GLU A 167 33.42 -1.53 0.75
CA GLU A 167 34.26 -2.59 1.33
C GLU A 167 35.66 -2.40 0.74
N PRO A 168 36.70 -2.14 1.58
CA PRO A 168 38.08 -2.13 1.08
C PRO A 168 38.42 -3.53 0.60
N ASP A 169 39.09 -3.63 -0.55
CA ASP A 169 39.72 -4.85 -1.01
C ASP A 169 40.70 -5.31 0.09
N ASP A 170 40.28 -6.28 0.90
CA ASP A 170 41.17 -6.97 1.81
C ASP A 170 42.15 -7.79 0.96
N ILE A 171 43.37 -7.22 0.79
CA ILE A 171 44.56 -7.88 0.28
C ILE A 171 45.26 -8.60 1.42
#